data_697d814da652e71cde68334f89bad8f2
#
_entry.id   697d814da652e71cde68334f89bad8f2
#
_cell.length_a   1.000
_cell.length_b   1.000
_cell.length_c   1.000
_cell.angle_alpha   90.00
_cell.angle_beta   90.00
_cell.angle_gamma   90.00
#
_symmetry.space_group_name_H-M   'P 1'
#
loop_
_entity.id
_entity.type
_entity.pdbx_description
1 polymer ?
#
loop_
_entity_poly.entity_id
_entity_poly.type
_entity_poly.pdbx_seq_one_letter_code
_entity_poly.pdbx_strand_id
1 'polypeptide(L)'
;MPPAVLRRYSTGSDGVVRQVLAVIIENKSFSASTVASNQIIWTSETVVQILRSIPLYLFQSPRSIGRQKSFRHRSPLKQRNLKEEAIKYQKGSLILGPAAHRDPKSLNLGLEKALEFYYWVAIQFGFDHDEQTCKEMALVLAKGNRMNLLWDFLKNMSKRNEKRNLITTATMTSLIRALGDEGLVNEALSAFYRMKQFGCKPDVCSYNNVIYALCRVGLFKKAKFLFEQMQLPGFRCPPDVFTYTILISSHCRHAMETASRKAIRHRLWEANHTFRLMLFNGFAPDVVTYNALINCCCKTNRIERALELFNDMTKRGESCAPNRITYNSFIRYYSAVNEVDRAIEMLRRMQERRHGDAATSSFTPIIHSLCETGRVEEAMDFLAELVSGGSIPREYTYRLVCNGLESAGKINLLERDVRMRIEDGITHRIRCVMKMKPTVRREGVVSGTHSGEKLERRC
;
A
#
# COMPACT_ATOMS: atom_id res chain seq x y z
N MET A 1 -7.08 30.65 -5.67
CA MET A 1 -8.08 29.57 -5.68
C MET A 1 -7.50 28.37 -4.92
N PRO A 2 -8.19 27.80 -3.92
CA PRO A 2 -7.68 26.66 -3.17
C PRO A 2 -7.55 25.42 -4.07
N PRO A 3 -6.55 24.58 -3.84
CA PRO A 3 -6.28 23.41 -4.68
C PRO A 3 -7.46 22.45 -4.68
N ALA A 4 -7.73 21.83 -5.81
CA ALA A 4 -8.89 20.97 -6.12
C ALA A 4 -9.07 19.75 -5.18
N VAL A 5 -8.13 19.48 -4.27
CA VAL A 5 -8.14 18.38 -3.31
C VAL A 5 -9.11 18.63 -2.15
N LEU A 6 -9.47 19.87 -1.87
CA LEU A 6 -10.40 20.25 -0.80
C LEU A 6 -11.89 19.95 -1.10
N ARG A 7 -12.23 19.43 -2.29
CA ARG A 7 -13.62 19.20 -2.71
C ARG A 7 -14.25 17.87 -2.25
N ARG A 8 -13.56 17.04 -1.48
CA ARG A 8 -14.05 15.67 -1.15
C ARG A 8 -14.85 15.54 0.13
N TYR A 9 -15.12 16.63 0.83
CA TYR A 9 -15.84 16.58 2.11
C TYR A 9 -17.12 17.39 2.04
N SER A 10 -18.27 16.80 2.33
CA SER A 10 -19.60 17.37 2.13
C SER A 10 -20.54 17.28 3.35
N THR A 11 -20.05 17.63 4.55
CA THR A 11 -20.88 17.78 5.76
C THR A 11 -20.40 18.95 6.61
N GLY A 12 -21.19 19.47 7.55
CA GLY A 12 -20.91 20.73 8.28
C GLY A 12 -19.57 20.80 9.06
N SER A 13 -19.02 19.67 9.52
CA SER A 13 -17.69 19.59 10.14
C SER A 13 -16.54 19.83 9.13
N ASP A 14 -16.80 19.63 7.85
CA ASP A 14 -15.83 19.75 6.77
C ASP A 14 -15.37 21.19 6.49
N GLY A 15 -16.18 22.17 6.83
CA GLY A 15 -15.85 23.60 6.69
C GLY A 15 -14.66 23.98 7.59
N VAL A 16 -14.70 23.54 8.84
CA VAL A 16 -13.66 23.81 9.84
C VAL A 16 -12.36 23.10 9.47
N VAL A 17 -12.45 21.82 9.12
CA VAL A 17 -11.28 21.04 8.66
C VAL A 17 -10.57 21.72 7.50
N ARG A 18 -11.32 22.24 6.52
CA ARG A 18 -10.76 22.98 5.37
C ARG A 18 -10.10 24.28 5.76
N GLN A 19 -10.71 25.06 6.66
CA GLN A 19 -10.15 26.32 7.13
C GLN A 19 -8.83 26.08 7.88
N VAL A 20 -8.81 25.14 8.82
CA VAL A 20 -7.59 24.77 9.57
C VAL A 20 -6.50 24.24 8.65
N LEU A 21 -6.84 23.38 7.69
CA LEU A 21 -5.88 22.89 6.71
C LEU A 21 -5.35 24.01 5.79
N ALA A 22 -6.16 24.99 5.43
CA ALA A 22 -5.70 26.16 4.67
C ALA A 22 -4.67 26.96 5.46
N VAL A 23 -4.91 27.23 6.76
CA VAL A 23 -3.96 27.88 7.67
C VAL A 23 -2.64 27.12 7.76
N ILE A 24 -2.71 25.79 7.87
CA ILE A 24 -1.53 24.90 7.92
C ILE A 24 -0.72 24.94 6.63
N ILE A 25 -1.40 24.84 5.48
CA ILE A 25 -0.76 24.81 4.16
C ILE A 25 -0.14 26.18 3.81
N GLU A 26 -0.81 27.27 4.18
CA GLU A 26 -0.33 28.63 3.97
C GLU A 26 0.72 29.07 5.00
N ASN A 27 1.09 28.20 5.92
CA ASN A 27 2.04 28.46 7.01
C ASN A 27 1.70 29.68 7.88
N LYS A 28 0.41 29.95 8.08
CA LYS A 28 -0.08 31.01 8.95
C LYS A 28 -0.07 30.55 10.42
N SER A 29 0.02 31.50 11.35
CA SER A 29 -0.17 31.23 12.78
C SER A 29 -1.64 30.99 13.09
N PHE A 30 -1.91 30.12 14.07
CA PHE A 30 -3.26 29.93 14.58
C PHE A 30 -3.64 31.11 15.48
N SER A 31 -4.63 31.89 15.05
CA SER A 31 -5.25 32.95 15.85
C SER A 31 -6.77 32.81 15.80
N ALA A 32 -7.45 33.36 16.78
CA ALA A 32 -8.92 33.35 16.80
C ALA A 32 -9.57 34.02 15.59
N SER A 33 -8.85 34.97 14.93
CA SER A 33 -9.29 35.66 13.73
C SER A 33 -9.06 34.86 12.42
N THR A 34 -8.15 33.89 12.41
CA THR A 34 -7.84 33.09 11.21
C THR A 34 -8.78 31.91 11.02
N VAL A 35 -9.42 31.45 12.09
CA VAL A 35 -10.46 30.44 12.06
C VAL A 35 -11.72 31.13 12.59
N ALA A 36 -12.75 31.30 11.76
CA ALA A 36 -14.02 31.96 12.14
C ALA A 36 -14.59 31.31 13.41
N SER A 37 -14.30 31.89 14.58
CA SER A 37 -14.17 31.16 15.84
C SER A 37 -15.41 31.13 16.71
N ASN A 38 -16.46 31.93 16.42
CA ASN A 38 -17.52 32.15 17.40
C ASN A 38 -18.64 31.09 17.42
N GLN A 39 -18.57 30.04 16.59
CA GLN A 39 -19.59 28.98 16.56
C GLN A 39 -19.05 27.56 16.36
N ILE A 40 -17.74 27.33 16.50
CA ILE A 40 -17.16 26.00 16.27
C ILE A 40 -17.20 25.18 17.58
N ILE A 41 -18.01 24.14 17.59
CA ILE A 41 -17.96 23.11 18.62
C ILE A 41 -16.85 22.14 18.24
N TRP A 42 -15.73 22.19 18.97
CA TRP A 42 -14.63 21.26 18.78
C TRP A 42 -15.02 19.88 19.32
N THR A 43 -15.04 18.89 18.44
CA THR A 43 -15.25 17.48 18.79
C THR A 43 -13.96 16.69 18.59
N SER A 44 -13.82 15.59 19.32
CA SER A 44 -12.67 14.67 19.15
C SER A 44 -12.53 14.22 17.71
N GLU A 45 -13.65 13.97 17.01
CA GLU A 45 -13.66 13.56 15.61
C GLU A 45 -13.06 14.63 14.69
N THR A 46 -13.44 15.91 14.88
CA THR A 46 -12.90 17.04 14.09
C THR A 46 -11.40 17.20 14.28
N VAL A 47 -10.91 17.13 15.53
CA VAL A 47 -9.48 17.20 15.84
C VAL A 47 -8.74 16.01 15.22
N VAL A 48 -9.26 14.80 15.34
CA VAL A 48 -8.70 13.59 14.72
C VAL A 48 -8.63 13.70 13.21
N GLN A 49 -9.68 14.21 12.55
CA GLN A 49 -9.68 14.39 11.08
C GLN A 49 -8.60 15.36 10.62
N ILE A 50 -8.40 16.46 11.34
CA ILE A 50 -7.35 17.44 11.05
C ILE A 50 -5.97 16.79 11.22
N LEU A 51 -5.70 16.14 12.35
CA LEU A 51 -4.43 15.48 12.62
C LEU A 51 -4.11 14.39 11.58
N ARG A 52 -5.09 13.59 11.17
CA ARG A 52 -4.94 12.60 10.09
C ARG A 52 -4.63 13.21 8.73
N SER A 53 -5.13 14.40 8.48
CA SER A 53 -4.96 15.09 7.21
C SER A 53 -3.56 15.68 7.05
N ILE A 54 -2.91 16.11 8.13
CA ILE A 54 -1.57 16.73 8.08
C ILE A 54 -0.53 15.83 7.38
N PRO A 55 -0.36 14.55 7.75
CA PRO A 55 0.57 13.67 7.04
C PRO A 55 0.22 13.45 5.57
N LEU A 56 -1.07 13.48 5.22
CA LEU A 56 -1.52 13.27 3.85
C LEU A 56 -1.12 14.43 2.92
N TYR A 57 -1.04 15.65 3.44
CA TYR A 57 -0.70 16.84 2.67
C TYR A 57 0.77 17.22 2.75
N LEU A 58 1.37 17.14 3.93
CA LEU A 58 2.70 17.68 4.20
C LEU A 58 3.81 16.63 4.26
N PHE A 59 3.48 15.34 4.54
CA PHE A 59 4.48 14.28 4.59
C PHE A 59 4.64 13.53 3.26
N GLN A 60 4.15 14.08 2.18
CA GLN A 60 4.31 13.46 0.85
C GLN A 60 5.74 13.60 0.35
N SER A 61 6.26 12.52 -0.24
CA SER A 61 7.54 12.54 -0.93
C SER A 61 7.33 12.64 -2.44
N PRO A 62 8.06 13.52 -3.15
CA PRO A 62 8.03 13.56 -4.61
C PRO A 62 8.41 12.23 -5.26
N ARG A 63 9.19 11.40 -4.54
CA ARG A 63 9.65 10.08 -5.00
C ARG A 63 8.69 8.93 -4.66
N SER A 64 7.70 9.12 -3.81
CA SER A 64 6.66 8.12 -3.56
C SER A 64 5.79 7.87 -4.79
N ILE A 65 5.88 8.74 -5.78
CA ILE A 65 5.23 8.66 -7.10
C ILE A 65 6.05 7.80 -8.07
N GLY A 66 7.35 7.61 -7.84
CA GLY A 66 8.17 6.65 -8.56
C GLY A 66 7.78 5.24 -8.14
N ARG A 67 6.83 4.66 -8.85
CA ARG A 67 6.33 3.29 -8.64
C ARG A 67 7.51 2.32 -8.63
N GLN A 68 8.03 1.98 -7.45
CA GLN A 68 8.71 0.69 -7.31
C GLN A 68 7.72 -0.36 -7.82
N LYS A 69 8.11 -1.12 -8.86
CA LYS A 69 7.26 -2.20 -9.36
C LYS A 69 6.95 -3.09 -8.16
N SER A 70 5.73 -3.02 -7.67
CA SER A 70 5.27 -3.87 -6.57
C SER A 70 5.63 -5.31 -6.92
N PHE A 71 6.08 -6.11 -5.93
CA PHE A 71 6.36 -7.53 -6.13
C PHE A 71 5.21 -8.26 -6.87
N ARG A 72 3.97 -7.78 -6.73
CA ARG A 72 2.79 -8.30 -7.43
C ARG A 72 2.88 -8.21 -8.95
N HIS A 73 3.63 -7.25 -9.48
CA HIS A 73 3.80 -7.01 -10.92
C HIS A 73 5.12 -7.54 -11.47
N ARG A 74 5.92 -8.28 -10.69
CA ARG A 74 7.11 -8.94 -11.21
C ARG A 74 6.74 -10.12 -12.07
N SER A 75 7.50 -10.31 -13.15
CA SER A 75 7.41 -11.49 -14.02
C SER A 75 7.74 -12.77 -13.24
N PRO A 76 7.20 -13.92 -13.62
CA PRO A 76 7.58 -15.21 -13.08
C PRO A 76 9.09 -15.45 -13.18
N LEU A 77 9.62 -16.30 -12.30
CA LEU A 77 11.06 -16.59 -12.20
C LEU A 77 11.67 -17.04 -13.52
N LYS A 78 10.93 -17.82 -14.33
CA LYS A 78 11.35 -18.31 -15.64
C LYS A 78 11.74 -17.19 -16.62
N GLN A 79 11.07 -16.03 -16.51
CA GLN A 79 11.27 -14.87 -17.38
C GLN A 79 12.19 -13.79 -16.75
N ARG A 80 12.69 -14.02 -15.52
CA ARG A 80 13.49 -13.03 -14.81
C ARG A 80 14.98 -13.23 -15.07
N ASN A 81 15.66 -12.15 -15.45
CA ASN A 81 17.12 -12.12 -15.47
C ASN A 81 17.65 -11.80 -14.06
N LEU A 82 17.92 -12.84 -13.28
CA LEU A 82 18.35 -12.70 -11.89
C LEU A 82 19.70 -12.00 -11.73
N LYS A 83 20.59 -12.06 -12.76
CA LYS A 83 21.88 -11.36 -12.71
C LYS A 83 21.70 -9.85 -12.79
N GLU A 84 20.88 -9.37 -13.73
CA GLU A 84 20.56 -7.95 -13.85
C GLU A 84 19.77 -7.43 -12.64
N GLU A 85 18.83 -8.24 -12.14
CA GLU A 85 18.10 -7.88 -10.93
C GLU A 85 19.03 -7.76 -9.72
N ALA A 86 19.99 -8.68 -9.53
CA ALA A 86 20.94 -8.63 -8.43
C ALA A 86 21.75 -7.32 -8.42
N ILE A 87 22.19 -6.84 -9.59
CA ILE A 87 22.90 -5.57 -9.73
C ILE A 87 22.02 -4.39 -9.32
N LYS A 88 20.74 -4.39 -9.72
CA LYS A 88 19.76 -3.35 -9.33
C LYS A 88 19.46 -3.35 -7.83
N TYR A 89 19.47 -4.52 -7.18
CA TYR A 89 19.14 -4.65 -5.76
C TYR A 89 20.31 -4.45 -4.81
N GLN A 90 21.55 -4.56 -5.26
CA GLN A 90 22.73 -4.22 -4.43
C GLN A 90 22.75 -2.76 -3.95
N LYS A 91 21.97 -1.88 -4.57
CA LYS A 91 21.83 -0.46 -4.18
C LYS A 91 20.86 -0.19 -3.03
N GLY A 92 20.48 -1.16 -2.21
CA GLY A 92 19.81 -0.95 -0.91
C GLY A 92 18.38 -0.38 -0.94
N SER A 93 17.73 -0.29 -2.10
CA SER A 93 16.42 0.38 -2.24
C SER A 93 15.22 -0.40 -1.66
N LEU A 94 15.42 -1.66 -1.24
CA LEU A 94 14.35 -2.52 -0.70
C LEU A 94 14.07 -2.31 0.80
N ILE A 95 15.00 -1.69 1.53
CA ILE A 95 14.97 -1.60 3.00
C ILE A 95 14.48 -0.23 3.47
N LEU A 96 14.45 0.78 2.58
CA LEU A 96 14.07 2.13 2.95
C LEU A 96 12.54 2.29 2.91
N GLY A 97 11.95 2.48 4.08
CA GLY A 97 10.54 2.82 4.22
C GLY A 97 10.23 4.25 3.72
N PRO A 98 8.94 4.62 3.68
CA PRO A 98 8.49 5.96 3.26
C PRO A 98 9.20 7.11 3.96
N ALA A 99 9.55 6.94 5.24
CA ALA A 99 10.22 7.95 6.05
C ALA A 99 11.56 8.44 5.45
N ALA A 100 12.28 7.57 4.73
CA ALA A 100 13.58 7.90 4.15
C ALA A 100 13.52 8.80 2.90
N HIS A 101 12.33 8.99 2.35
CA HIS A 101 12.13 9.69 1.07
C HIS A 101 11.35 11.01 1.20
N ARG A 102 11.04 11.44 2.42
CA ARG A 102 10.27 12.66 2.67
C ARG A 102 11.17 13.89 2.58
N ASP A 103 10.59 15.00 2.08
CA ASP A 103 11.24 16.31 2.11
C ASP A 103 11.34 16.81 3.55
N PRO A 104 12.57 17.10 4.06
CA PRO A 104 12.75 17.52 5.45
C PRO A 104 12.05 18.84 5.79
N LYS A 105 11.95 19.78 4.85
CA LYS A 105 11.33 21.11 5.06
C LYS A 105 9.83 20.96 5.29
N SER A 106 9.13 20.29 4.37
CA SER A 106 7.70 20.04 4.47
C SER A 106 7.34 19.17 5.68
N LEU A 107 8.22 18.24 6.03
CA LEU A 107 8.04 17.37 7.19
C LEU A 107 8.12 18.18 8.50
N ASN A 108 9.16 19.03 8.67
CA ASN A 108 9.32 19.87 9.84
C ASN A 108 8.15 20.84 10.01
N LEU A 109 7.77 21.53 8.92
CA LEU A 109 6.61 22.41 8.92
C LEU A 109 5.34 21.69 9.37
N GLY A 110 5.08 20.50 8.82
CA GLY A 110 3.89 19.73 9.19
C GLY A 110 3.88 19.27 10.63
N LEU A 111 5.04 18.95 11.21
CA LEU A 111 5.16 18.58 12.62
C LEU A 111 4.98 19.76 13.55
N GLU A 112 5.59 20.91 13.23
CA GLU A 112 5.44 22.16 14.00
C GLU A 112 3.97 22.59 14.00
N LYS A 113 3.33 22.59 12.85
CA LYS A 113 1.91 22.94 12.71
C LYS A 113 0.96 21.95 13.40
N ALA A 114 1.31 20.67 13.42
CA ALA A 114 0.51 19.67 14.14
C ALA A 114 0.57 19.90 15.67
N LEU A 115 1.75 20.20 16.21
CA LEU A 115 1.94 20.51 17.62
C LEU A 115 1.27 21.84 17.97
N GLU A 116 1.50 22.89 17.17
CA GLU A 116 0.86 24.19 17.35
C GLU A 116 -0.67 24.05 17.39
N PHE A 117 -1.25 23.35 16.43
CA PHE A 117 -2.69 23.09 16.38
C PHE A 117 -3.18 22.30 17.61
N TYR A 118 -2.49 21.24 17.99
CA TYR A 118 -2.89 20.40 19.12
C TYR A 118 -2.97 21.18 20.43
N TYR A 119 -1.95 22.00 20.73
CA TYR A 119 -1.95 22.82 21.92
C TYR A 119 -2.87 24.05 21.81
N TRP A 120 -2.99 24.63 20.61
CA TRP A 120 -3.86 25.79 20.40
C TRP A 120 -5.32 25.47 20.69
N VAL A 121 -5.83 24.33 20.23
CA VAL A 121 -7.22 23.91 20.50
C VAL A 121 -7.46 23.72 21.99
N ALA A 122 -6.51 23.14 22.72
CA ALA A 122 -6.62 22.95 24.17
C ALA A 122 -6.62 24.26 24.93
N ILE A 123 -5.72 25.21 24.57
CA ILE A 123 -5.53 26.47 25.28
C ILE A 123 -6.66 27.46 24.94
N GLN A 124 -6.95 27.61 23.65
CA GLN A 124 -7.88 28.65 23.20
C GLN A 124 -9.34 28.30 23.43
N PHE A 125 -9.70 27.02 23.36
CA PHE A 125 -11.10 26.56 23.44
C PHE A 125 -11.37 25.68 24.68
N GLY A 126 -10.38 25.45 25.53
CA GLY A 126 -10.53 24.58 26.70
C GLY A 126 -10.81 23.12 26.32
N PHE A 127 -10.39 22.70 25.11
CA PHE A 127 -10.63 21.35 24.61
C PHE A 127 -9.82 20.32 25.41
N ASP A 128 -10.52 19.37 26.03
CA ASP A 128 -9.87 18.28 26.78
C ASP A 128 -9.61 17.09 25.84
N HIS A 129 -8.33 16.87 25.52
CA HIS A 129 -7.89 15.81 24.64
C HIS A 129 -8.19 14.43 25.23
N ASP A 130 -8.81 13.58 24.43
CA ASP A 130 -9.10 12.19 24.77
C ASP A 130 -8.05 11.20 24.22
N GLU A 131 -8.27 9.90 24.44
CA GLU A 131 -7.39 8.84 23.93
C GLU A 131 -7.22 8.91 22.40
N GLN A 132 -8.28 9.21 21.65
CA GLN A 132 -8.26 9.21 20.19
C GLN A 132 -7.40 10.34 19.64
N THR A 133 -7.53 11.54 20.16
CA THR A 133 -6.74 12.72 19.77
C THR A 133 -5.27 12.57 20.17
N CYS A 134 -4.99 12.02 21.37
CA CYS A 134 -3.64 11.70 21.81
C CYS A 134 -2.99 10.63 20.92
N LYS A 135 -3.72 9.60 20.57
CA LYS A 135 -3.28 8.55 19.64
C LYS A 135 -2.92 9.12 18.25
N GLU A 136 -3.79 9.95 17.66
CA GLU A 136 -3.51 10.52 16.34
C GLU A 136 -2.31 11.46 16.35
N MET A 137 -2.14 12.27 17.42
CA MET A 137 -0.95 13.11 17.57
C MET A 137 0.32 12.28 17.70
N ALA A 138 0.31 11.21 18.50
CA ALA A 138 1.43 10.27 18.59
C ALA A 138 1.76 9.63 17.22
N LEU A 139 0.74 9.27 16.43
CA LEU A 139 0.91 8.74 15.09
C LEU A 139 1.52 9.76 14.10
N VAL A 140 1.17 11.04 14.21
CA VAL A 140 1.77 12.13 13.41
C VAL A 140 3.26 12.25 13.75
N LEU A 141 3.62 12.28 15.04
CA LEU A 141 5.02 12.34 15.49
C LEU A 141 5.83 11.12 15.04
N ALA A 142 5.25 9.92 15.11
CA ALA A 142 5.87 8.68 14.64
C ALA A 142 6.14 8.70 13.12
N LYS A 143 5.15 9.10 12.32
CA LYS A 143 5.29 9.25 10.87
C LYS A 143 6.29 10.32 10.49
N GLY A 144 6.44 11.34 11.34
CA GLY A 144 7.44 12.39 11.20
C GLY A 144 8.86 12.00 11.63
N ASN A 145 9.05 10.79 12.14
CA ASN A 145 10.35 10.28 12.65
C ASN A 145 10.99 11.17 13.74
N ARG A 146 10.15 11.81 14.57
CA ARG A 146 10.60 12.66 15.69
C ARG A 146 10.46 11.91 17.01
N MET A 147 11.32 10.90 17.19
CA MET A 147 11.21 9.98 18.33
C MET A 147 11.35 10.64 19.69
N ASN A 148 12.26 11.60 19.84
CA ASN A 148 12.41 12.32 21.11
C ASN A 148 11.12 13.06 21.48
N LEU A 149 10.55 13.82 20.54
CA LEU A 149 9.27 14.52 20.74
C LEU A 149 8.13 13.55 21.03
N LEU A 150 8.11 12.41 20.35
CA LEU A 150 7.11 11.36 20.59
C LEU A 150 7.19 10.83 22.02
N TRP A 151 8.39 10.47 22.49
CA TRP A 151 8.56 9.93 23.84
C TRP A 151 8.26 10.96 24.92
N ASP A 152 8.66 12.21 24.72
CA ASP A 152 8.35 13.31 25.66
C ASP A 152 6.85 13.61 25.66
N PHE A 153 6.20 13.60 24.50
CA PHE A 153 4.75 13.73 24.39
C PHE A 153 4.02 12.61 25.18
N LEU A 154 4.39 11.34 24.95
CA LEU A 154 3.77 10.20 25.65
C LEU A 154 4.02 10.27 27.17
N LYS A 155 5.24 10.62 27.62
CA LYS A 155 5.54 10.80 29.04
C LYS A 155 4.69 11.91 29.68
N ASN A 156 4.54 13.04 28.97
CA ASN A 156 3.74 14.16 29.47
C ASN A 156 2.25 13.79 29.57
N MET A 157 1.72 13.03 28.57
CA MET A 157 0.35 12.53 28.61
C MET A 157 0.14 11.51 29.74
N SER A 158 1.13 10.65 29.98
CA SER A 158 1.07 9.68 31.09
C SER A 158 1.06 10.38 32.47
N LYS A 159 1.83 11.45 32.66
CA LYS A 159 1.91 12.20 33.94
C LYS A 159 0.69 13.08 34.20
N ARG A 160 0.14 13.72 33.15
CA ARG A 160 -0.98 14.66 33.28
C ARG A 160 -2.29 14.02 33.73
N ASN A 161 -2.43 12.72 33.57
CA ASN A 161 -3.72 12.05 33.73
C ASN A 161 -3.60 10.68 34.41
N GLU A 162 -3.14 10.63 35.64
CA GLU A 162 -3.15 9.39 36.44
C GLU A 162 -4.56 8.78 36.60
N LYS A 163 -5.62 9.60 36.45
CA LYS A 163 -7.03 9.16 36.52
C LYS A 163 -7.65 8.77 35.20
N ARG A 164 -7.09 9.19 34.05
CA ARG A 164 -7.57 8.87 32.70
C ARG A 164 -6.45 8.17 31.92
N ASN A 165 -6.60 6.91 31.65
CA ASN A 165 -5.61 6.10 30.91
C ASN A 165 -5.61 6.50 29.43
N LEU A 166 -4.95 7.64 29.08
CA LEU A 166 -4.88 8.16 27.70
C LEU A 166 -3.96 7.33 26.80
N ILE A 167 -3.08 6.52 27.39
CA ILE A 167 -2.19 5.63 26.65
C ILE A 167 -2.62 4.20 26.93
N THR A 168 -3.32 3.61 25.96
CA THR A 168 -3.81 2.24 26.05
C THR A 168 -2.91 1.26 25.27
N THR A 169 -3.11 -0.05 25.48
CA THR A 169 -2.49 -1.10 24.66
C THR A 169 -2.81 -0.88 23.18
N ALA A 170 -4.04 -0.49 22.83
CA ALA A 170 -4.45 -0.21 21.46
C ALA A 170 -3.70 0.97 20.84
N THR A 171 -3.45 2.03 21.61
CA THR A 171 -2.63 3.19 21.20
C THR A 171 -1.20 2.76 20.89
N MET A 172 -0.55 2.02 21.80
CA MET A 172 0.82 1.53 21.63
C MET A 172 0.92 0.54 20.45
N THR A 173 -0.05 -0.35 20.28
CA THR A 173 -0.11 -1.29 19.16
C THR A 173 -0.26 -0.57 17.82
N SER A 174 -1.08 0.48 17.76
CA SER A 174 -1.23 1.33 16.57
C SER A 174 0.06 2.09 16.23
N LEU A 175 0.79 2.53 17.26
CA LEU A 175 2.09 3.19 17.12
C LEU A 175 3.15 2.22 16.57
N ILE A 176 3.24 1.01 17.12
CA ILE A 176 4.15 -0.05 16.62
C ILE A 176 3.87 -0.34 15.14
N ARG A 177 2.61 -0.46 14.76
CA ARG A 177 2.20 -0.66 13.38
C ARG A 177 2.64 0.49 12.47
N ALA A 178 2.37 1.73 12.89
CA ALA A 178 2.72 2.92 12.12
C ALA A 178 4.25 3.03 11.91
N LEU A 179 5.05 2.79 12.95
CA LEU A 179 6.51 2.76 12.87
C LEU A 179 7.01 1.64 11.93
N GLY A 180 6.40 0.46 12.00
CA GLY A 180 6.68 -0.64 11.09
C GLY A 180 6.33 -0.31 9.63
N ASP A 181 5.21 0.37 9.37
CA ASP A 181 4.80 0.82 8.05
C ASP A 181 5.73 1.90 7.47
N GLU A 182 6.30 2.74 8.32
CA GLU A 182 7.32 3.71 7.93
C GLU A 182 8.72 3.11 7.72
N GLY A 183 8.93 1.85 8.07
CA GLY A 183 10.23 1.16 8.00
C GLY A 183 11.15 1.45 9.20
N LEU A 184 10.64 2.08 10.25
CA LEU A 184 11.34 2.41 11.48
C LEU A 184 11.28 1.26 12.49
N VAL A 185 11.87 0.12 12.12
CA VAL A 185 11.68 -1.16 12.85
C VAL A 185 12.35 -1.17 14.22
N ASN A 186 13.50 -0.51 14.37
CA ASN A 186 14.14 -0.41 15.67
C ASN A 186 13.28 0.40 16.65
N GLU A 187 12.62 1.44 16.14
CA GLU A 187 11.71 2.27 16.93
C GLU A 187 10.41 1.51 17.26
N ALA A 188 9.92 0.69 16.33
CA ALA A 188 8.78 -0.19 16.60
C ALA A 188 9.11 -1.21 17.70
N LEU A 189 10.31 -1.80 17.70
CA LEU A 189 10.80 -2.66 18.78
C LEU A 189 10.94 -1.90 20.10
N SER A 190 11.51 -0.69 20.07
CA SER A 190 11.63 0.15 21.26
C SER A 190 10.26 0.49 21.85
N ALA A 191 9.27 0.79 20.99
CA ALA A 191 7.89 1.03 21.42
C ALA A 191 7.29 -0.21 22.09
N PHE A 192 7.49 -1.39 21.52
CA PHE A 192 7.02 -2.65 22.06
C PHE A 192 7.59 -2.94 23.46
N TYR A 193 8.91 -2.82 23.64
CA TYR A 193 9.53 -3.05 24.95
C TYR A 193 9.16 -1.99 25.99
N ARG A 194 8.85 -0.75 25.55
CA ARG A 194 8.42 0.34 26.44
C ARG A 194 6.94 0.28 26.83
N MET A 195 6.14 -0.62 26.23
CA MET A 195 4.71 -0.75 26.61
C MET A 195 4.51 -0.87 28.12
N LYS A 196 5.38 -1.65 28.79
CA LYS A 196 5.33 -1.83 30.25
C LYS A 196 5.54 -0.51 31.04
N GLN A 197 6.36 0.42 30.50
CA GLN A 197 6.62 1.72 31.14
C GLN A 197 5.38 2.63 31.16
N PHE A 198 4.44 2.38 30.25
CA PHE A 198 3.17 3.08 30.15
C PHE A 198 2.00 2.27 30.74
N GLY A 199 2.27 1.26 31.55
CA GLY A 199 1.24 0.40 32.14
C GLY A 199 0.53 -0.52 31.14
N CYS A 200 0.98 -0.55 29.88
CA CYS A 200 0.37 -1.38 28.83
C CYS A 200 0.97 -2.79 28.82
N LYS A 201 0.11 -3.80 28.76
CA LYS A 201 0.54 -5.20 28.60
C LYS A 201 0.47 -5.57 27.13
N PRO A 202 1.60 -6.08 26.52
CA PRO A 202 1.55 -6.57 25.16
C PRO A 202 0.50 -7.68 24.98
N ASP A 203 -0.22 -7.64 23.89
CA ASP A 203 -1.19 -8.63 23.44
C ASP A 203 -0.74 -9.31 22.14
N VAL A 204 -1.48 -10.29 21.65
CA VAL A 204 -1.18 -10.99 20.39
C VAL A 204 -1.07 -10.00 19.22
N CYS A 205 -1.91 -8.96 19.19
CA CYS A 205 -1.87 -7.96 18.13
C CYS A 205 -0.56 -7.13 18.17
N SER A 206 -0.06 -6.80 19.35
CA SER A 206 1.25 -6.14 19.53
C SER A 206 2.40 -6.99 19.01
N TYR A 207 2.43 -8.29 19.35
CA TYR A 207 3.40 -9.25 18.81
C TYR A 207 3.31 -9.34 17.29
N ASN A 208 2.11 -9.51 16.75
CA ASN A 208 1.87 -9.60 15.31
C ASN A 208 2.37 -8.37 14.54
N ASN A 209 2.16 -7.17 15.07
CA ASN A 209 2.64 -5.93 14.44
C ASN A 209 4.18 -5.83 14.46
N VAL A 210 4.84 -6.24 15.55
CA VAL A 210 6.31 -6.26 15.60
C VAL A 210 6.88 -7.32 14.66
N ILE A 211 6.32 -8.54 14.65
CA ILE A 211 6.72 -9.61 13.73
C ILE A 211 6.55 -9.14 12.28
N TYR A 212 5.42 -8.50 11.96
CA TYR A 212 5.20 -7.92 10.63
C TYR A 212 6.25 -6.88 10.26
N ALA A 213 6.55 -5.93 11.16
CA ALA A 213 7.55 -4.90 10.95
C ALA A 213 8.94 -5.50 10.70
N LEU A 214 9.37 -6.47 11.51
CA LEU A 214 10.63 -7.19 11.36
C LEU A 214 10.72 -7.94 10.01
N CYS A 215 9.66 -8.66 9.66
CA CYS A 215 9.57 -9.38 8.40
C CYS A 215 9.60 -8.45 7.19
N ARG A 216 9.04 -7.25 7.29
CA ARG A 216 8.98 -6.27 6.21
C ARG A 216 10.38 -5.80 5.77
N VAL A 217 11.30 -5.65 6.70
CA VAL A 217 12.71 -5.28 6.43
C VAL A 217 13.66 -6.47 6.33
N GLY A 218 13.14 -7.71 6.39
CA GLY A 218 13.93 -8.92 6.21
C GLY A 218 14.64 -9.45 7.47
N LEU A 219 14.34 -8.90 8.66
CA LEU A 219 14.91 -9.35 9.94
C LEU A 219 14.21 -10.63 10.46
N PHE A 220 14.16 -11.66 9.62
CA PHE A 220 13.44 -12.90 9.91
C PHE A 220 13.94 -13.65 11.15
N LYS A 221 15.24 -13.57 11.47
CA LYS A 221 15.77 -14.20 12.68
C LYS A 221 15.13 -13.64 13.94
N LYS A 222 14.99 -12.30 14.02
CA LYS A 222 14.33 -11.64 15.16
C LYS A 222 12.82 -11.93 15.18
N ALA A 223 12.17 -11.96 14.01
CA ALA A 223 10.75 -12.31 13.90
C ALA A 223 10.49 -13.74 14.37
N LYS A 224 11.34 -14.68 13.96
CA LYS A 224 11.27 -16.09 14.36
C LYS A 224 11.47 -16.25 15.87
N PHE A 225 12.42 -15.54 16.46
CA PHE A 225 12.63 -15.55 17.92
C PHE A 225 11.37 -15.12 18.69
N LEU A 226 10.70 -14.03 18.26
CA LEU A 226 9.44 -13.61 18.89
C LEU A 226 8.32 -14.65 18.70
N PHE A 227 8.25 -15.25 17.52
CA PHE A 227 7.27 -16.30 17.24
C PHE A 227 7.52 -17.55 18.09
N GLU A 228 8.77 -17.98 18.26
CA GLU A 228 9.16 -19.10 19.13
C GLU A 228 8.81 -18.80 20.60
N GLN A 229 9.00 -17.55 21.06
CA GLN A 229 8.56 -17.14 22.39
C GLN A 229 7.03 -17.30 22.57
N MET A 230 6.25 -16.90 21.54
CA MET A 230 4.80 -17.04 21.58
C MET A 230 4.33 -18.51 21.65
N GLN A 231 5.16 -19.46 21.23
CA GLN A 231 4.86 -20.89 21.25
C GLN A 231 5.21 -21.59 22.57
N LEU A 232 5.87 -20.90 23.49
CA LEU A 232 6.24 -21.50 24.77
C LEU A 232 4.99 -21.89 25.57
N PRO A 233 4.97 -23.08 26.21
CA PRO A 233 3.87 -23.52 27.06
C PRO A 233 3.56 -22.47 28.16
N GLY A 234 2.30 -22.14 28.32
CA GLY A 234 1.87 -21.16 29.31
C GLY A 234 2.17 -19.71 28.95
N PHE A 235 2.67 -19.44 27.72
CA PHE A 235 2.87 -18.06 27.30
C PHE A 235 1.53 -17.32 27.13
N ARG A 236 1.47 -16.09 27.65
CA ARG A 236 0.22 -15.32 27.73
C ARG A 236 -0.40 -14.99 26.38
N CYS A 237 0.43 -14.86 25.35
CA CYS A 237 0.04 -14.43 24.00
C CYS A 237 0.43 -15.53 22.99
N PRO A 238 -0.29 -16.67 22.91
CA PRO A 238 0.00 -17.71 21.95
C PRO A 238 -0.22 -17.21 20.52
N PRO A 239 0.47 -17.81 19.52
CA PRO A 239 0.27 -17.45 18.11
C PRO A 239 -1.17 -17.72 17.68
N ASP A 240 -1.70 -16.87 16.81
CA ASP A 240 -3.00 -17.04 16.16
C ASP A 240 -2.85 -17.23 14.65
N VAL A 241 -3.96 -17.40 13.93
CA VAL A 241 -4.00 -17.53 12.47
C VAL A 241 -3.26 -16.37 11.78
N PHE A 242 -3.40 -15.14 12.31
CA PHE A 242 -2.73 -13.96 11.76
C PHE A 242 -1.22 -14.03 11.91
N THR A 243 -0.70 -14.55 13.05
CA THR A 243 0.74 -14.74 13.27
C THR A 243 1.34 -15.61 12.17
N TYR A 244 0.72 -16.77 11.91
CA TYR A 244 1.16 -17.68 10.85
C TYR A 244 1.05 -17.03 9.46
N THR A 245 -0.08 -16.39 9.17
CA THR A 245 -0.31 -15.70 7.89
C THR A 245 0.70 -14.60 7.63
N ILE A 246 1.08 -13.81 8.63
CA ILE A 246 2.14 -12.78 8.53
C ILE A 246 3.48 -13.41 8.14
N LEU A 247 3.90 -14.47 8.81
CA LEU A 247 5.16 -15.15 8.54
C LEU A 247 5.17 -15.75 7.13
N ILE A 248 4.14 -16.54 6.78
CA ILE A 248 4.01 -17.17 5.46
C ILE A 248 4.01 -16.12 4.35
N SER A 249 3.16 -15.11 4.44
CA SER A 249 3.06 -14.04 3.42
C SER A 249 4.34 -13.23 3.29
N SER A 250 5.07 -13.03 4.39
CA SER A 250 6.34 -12.31 4.39
C SER A 250 7.45 -13.13 3.76
N HIS A 251 7.56 -14.42 4.06
CA HIS A 251 8.51 -15.32 3.39
C HIS A 251 8.23 -15.41 1.89
N CYS A 252 6.95 -15.56 1.50
CA CYS A 252 6.52 -15.55 0.11
C CYS A 252 6.90 -14.24 -0.61
N ARG A 253 6.67 -13.09 0.02
CA ARG A 253 7.05 -11.77 -0.52
C ARG A 253 8.54 -11.70 -0.77
N HIS A 254 9.36 -12.03 0.23
CA HIS A 254 10.80 -12.00 0.09
C HIS A 254 11.33 -12.98 -0.95
N ALA A 255 10.72 -14.17 -1.08
CA ALA A 255 11.06 -15.10 -2.15
C ALA A 255 10.83 -14.50 -3.55
N MET A 256 9.77 -13.70 -3.71
CA MET A 256 9.47 -13.02 -4.98
C MET A 256 10.33 -11.78 -5.23
N GLU A 257 10.85 -11.14 -4.18
CA GLU A 257 11.65 -9.90 -4.26
C GLU A 257 13.13 -10.17 -4.47
N THR A 258 13.65 -11.29 -3.98
CA THR A 258 15.09 -11.62 -4.10
C THR A 258 15.46 -12.08 -5.51
N ALA A 259 16.70 -11.81 -5.90
CA ALA A 259 17.30 -12.28 -7.16
C ALA A 259 18.11 -13.57 -6.99
N SER A 260 18.34 -14.04 -5.75
CA SER A 260 19.14 -15.24 -5.48
C SER A 260 18.28 -16.50 -5.47
N ARG A 261 18.61 -17.49 -6.34
CA ARG A 261 17.93 -18.79 -6.37
C ARG A 261 18.03 -19.53 -5.03
N LYS A 262 19.17 -19.44 -4.34
CA LYS A 262 19.36 -20.04 -3.01
C LYS A 262 18.43 -19.38 -1.99
N ALA A 263 18.36 -18.06 -1.98
CA ALA A 263 17.47 -17.32 -1.08
C ALA A 263 15.98 -17.59 -1.40
N ILE A 264 15.60 -17.68 -2.69
CA ILE A 264 14.23 -18.06 -3.10
C ILE A 264 13.87 -19.43 -2.51
N ARG A 265 14.73 -20.44 -2.71
CA ARG A 265 14.48 -21.81 -2.19
C ARG A 265 14.36 -21.83 -0.67
N HIS A 266 15.24 -21.13 0.03
CA HIS A 266 15.21 -21.04 1.49
C HIS A 266 13.91 -20.37 1.99
N ARG A 267 13.51 -19.26 1.38
CA ARG A 267 12.27 -18.56 1.78
C ARG A 267 11.01 -19.38 1.50
N LEU A 268 10.97 -20.10 0.39
CA LEU A 268 9.89 -21.03 0.09
C LEU A 268 9.84 -22.19 1.06
N TRP A 269 10.99 -22.71 1.47
CA TRP A 269 11.06 -23.76 2.47
C TRP A 269 10.48 -23.27 3.81
N GLU A 270 10.90 -22.08 4.29
CA GLU A 270 10.38 -21.47 5.51
C GLU A 270 8.86 -21.22 5.43
N ALA A 271 8.36 -20.71 4.30
CA ALA A 271 6.93 -20.50 4.11
C ALA A 271 6.13 -21.82 4.22
N ASN A 272 6.62 -22.88 3.54
CA ASN A 272 5.97 -24.20 3.58
C ASN A 272 6.11 -24.86 4.96
N HIS A 273 7.24 -24.67 5.64
CA HIS A 273 7.42 -25.19 7.01
C HIS A 273 6.44 -24.52 7.97
N THR A 274 6.33 -23.20 7.92
CA THR A 274 5.38 -22.45 8.75
C THR A 274 3.93 -22.80 8.43
N PHE A 275 3.60 -23.08 7.16
CA PHE A 275 2.27 -23.54 6.76
C PHE A 275 1.94 -24.94 7.33
N ARG A 276 2.90 -25.89 7.29
CA ARG A 276 2.70 -27.21 7.91
C ARG A 276 2.55 -27.11 9.42
N LEU A 277 3.34 -26.23 10.07
CA LEU A 277 3.25 -25.98 11.50
C LEU A 277 1.90 -25.41 11.89
N MET A 278 1.35 -24.48 11.06
CA MET A 278 0.00 -23.94 11.21
C MET A 278 -1.05 -25.05 11.23
N LEU A 279 -0.98 -25.97 10.25
CA LEU A 279 -1.89 -27.11 10.15
C LEU A 279 -1.71 -28.09 11.32
N PHE A 280 -0.47 -28.41 11.69
CA PHE A 280 -0.15 -29.29 12.80
C PHE A 280 -0.70 -28.78 14.14
N ASN A 281 -0.65 -27.48 14.35
CA ASN A 281 -1.21 -26.83 15.54
C ASN A 281 -2.75 -26.62 15.47
N GLY A 282 -3.42 -27.20 14.47
CA GLY A 282 -4.87 -27.20 14.34
C GLY A 282 -5.48 -25.90 13.78
N PHE A 283 -4.66 -24.96 13.29
CA PHE A 283 -5.16 -23.73 12.70
C PHE A 283 -5.55 -23.92 11.23
N ALA A 284 -6.78 -23.55 10.89
CA ALA A 284 -7.24 -23.55 9.51
C ALA A 284 -6.66 -22.35 8.75
N PRO A 285 -5.97 -22.56 7.59
CA PRO A 285 -5.50 -21.46 6.76
C PRO A 285 -6.66 -20.68 6.15
N ASP A 286 -6.51 -19.36 6.07
CA ASP A 286 -7.46 -18.47 5.44
C ASP A 286 -7.15 -18.23 3.95
N VAL A 287 -8.07 -17.53 3.26
CA VAL A 287 -7.92 -17.13 1.85
C VAL A 287 -6.64 -16.33 1.61
N VAL A 288 -6.20 -15.52 2.59
CA VAL A 288 -4.99 -14.69 2.48
C VAL A 288 -3.73 -15.57 2.48
N THR A 289 -3.69 -16.57 3.34
CA THR A 289 -2.60 -17.55 3.43
C THR A 289 -2.45 -18.33 2.12
N TYR A 290 -3.55 -18.89 1.60
CA TYR A 290 -3.53 -19.61 0.32
C TYR A 290 -3.13 -18.71 -0.84
N ASN A 291 -3.68 -17.50 -0.94
CA ASN A 291 -3.33 -16.56 -1.99
C ASN A 291 -1.86 -16.14 -1.96
N ALA A 292 -1.27 -16.00 -0.77
CA ALA A 292 0.15 -15.71 -0.63
C ALA A 292 1.01 -16.86 -1.16
N LEU A 293 0.70 -18.10 -0.79
CA LEU A 293 1.41 -19.31 -1.24
C LEU A 293 1.24 -19.55 -2.73
N ILE A 294 0.00 -19.53 -3.24
CA ILE A 294 -0.31 -19.74 -4.67
C ILE A 294 0.40 -18.70 -5.54
N ASN A 295 0.27 -17.40 -5.20
CA ASN A 295 0.96 -16.35 -5.95
C ASN A 295 2.49 -16.51 -5.92
N CYS A 296 3.04 -16.92 -4.78
CA CYS A 296 4.46 -17.19 -4.65
C CYS A 296 4.89 -18.38 -5.52
N CYS A 297 4.14 -19.48 -5.51
CA CYS A 297 4.40 -20.66 -6.34
C CYS A 297 4.34 -20.31 -7.83
N CYS A 298 3.30 -19.59 -8.28
CA CYS A 298 3.20 -19.09 -9.66
C CYS A 298 4.41 -18.22 -10.05
N LYS A 299 4.81 -17.27 -9.19
CA LYS A 299 5.95 -16.37 -9.47
C LYS A 299 7.30 -17.06 -9.45
N THR A 300 7.44 -18.17 -8.74
CA THR A 300 8.68 -18.96 -8.63
C THR A 300 8.70 -20.19 -9.53
N ASN A 301 7.74 -20.29 -10.47
CA ASN A 301 7.62 -21.39 -11.46
C ASN A 301 7.44 -22.78 -10.81
N ARG A 302 6.55 -22.87 -9.82
CA ARG A 302 6.16 -24.12 -9.14
C ARG A 302 4.67 -24.33 -9.29
N ILE A 303 4.23 -24.50 -10.53
CA ILE A 303 2.82 -24.50 -10.88
C ILE A 303 2.08 -25.72 -10.32
N GLU A 304 2.73 -26.89 -10.25
CA GLU A 304 2.14 -28.11 -9.71
C GLU A 304 1.75 -27.88 -8.23
N ARG A 305 2.67 -27.26 -7.47
CA ARG A 305 2.39 -26.92 -6.06
C ARG A 305 1.29 -25.87 -5.92
N ALA A 306 1.21 -24.90 -6.83
CA ALA A 306 0.13 -23.93 -6.84
C ALA A 306 -1.22 -24.59 -7.08
N LEU A 307 -1.30 -25.58 -7.98
CA LEU A 307 -2.52 -26.34 -8.27
C LEU A 307 -2.93 -27.24 -7.10
N GLU A 308 -1.97 -27.89 -6.40
CA GLU A 308 -2.25 -28.64 -5.19
C GLU A 308 -2.91 -27.74 -4.11
N LEU A 309 -2.33 -26.56 -3.87
CA LEU A 309 -2.85 -25.59 -2.91
C LEU A 309 -4.24 -25.06 -3.32
N PHE A 310 -4.46 -24.85 -4.63
CA PHE A 310 -5.75 -24.46 -5.14
C PHE A 310 -6.82 -25.54 -4.94
N ASN A 311 -6.47 -26.81 -5.17
CA ASN A 311 -7.37 -27.93 -4.93
C ASN A 311 -7.68 -28.12 -3.43
N ASP A 312 -6.68 -27.96 -2.57
CA ASP A 312 -6.89 -28.01 -1.11
C ASP A 312 -7.80 -26.87 -0.65
N MET A 313 -7.55 -25.65 -1.13
CA MET A 313 -8.39 -24.47 -0.87
C MET A 313 -9.86 -24.71 -1.29
N THR A 314 -10.07 -25.30 -2.46
CA THR A 314 -11.42 -25.59 -2.99
C THR A 314 -12.14 -26.65 -2.16
N LYS A 315 -11.44 -27.65 -1.65
CA LYS A 315 -12.01 -28.72 -0.80
C LYS A 315 -12.49 -28.22 0.57
N ARG A 316 -11.96 -27.07 1.05
CA ARG A 316 -12.32 -26.50 2.36
C ARG A 316 -13.65 -25.75 2.37
N GLY A 317 -14.33 -25.64 1.23
CA GLY A 317 -15.67 -25.05 1.12
C GLY A 317 -15.68 -23.53 1.13
N GLU A 318 -16.85 -22.95 1.45
CA GLU A 318 -17.14 -21.52 1.29
C GLU A 318 -16.26 -20.60 2.15
N SER A 319 -15.88 -21.04 3.35
CA SER A 319 -15.05 -20.22 4.26
C SER A 319 -13.66 -19.92 3.71
N CYS A 320 -13.20 -20.72 2.74
CA CYS A 320 -11.89 -20.57 2.11
C CYS A 320 -11.97 -20.64 0.58
N ALA A 321 -13.11 -20.26 -0.02
CA ALA A 321 -13.30 -20.34 -1.46
C ALA A 321 -12.29 -19.50 -2.25
N PRO A 322 -11.78 -20.02 -3.39
CA PRO A 322 -10.95 -19.23 -4.29
C PRO A 322 -11.65 -17.95 -4.72
N ASN A 323 -10.92 -16.85 -4.77
CA ASN A 323 -11.45 -15.56 -5.18
C ASN A 323 -10.70 -15.01 -6.40
N ARG A 324 -11.11 -13.82 -6.90
CA ARG A 324 -10.46 -13.15 -8.03
C ARG A 324 -8.93 -13.06 -7.90
N ILE A 325 -8.40 -12.90 -6.68
CA ILE A 325 -6.94 -12.82 -6.47
C ILE A 325 -6.28 -14.17 -6.75
N THR A 326 -6.93 -15.26 -6.33
CA THR A 326 -6.50 -16.64 -6.56
C THR A 326 -6.41 -16.92 -8.06
N TYR A 327 -7.49 -16.71 -8.79
CA TYR A 327 -7.54 -16.94 -10.24
C TYR A 327 -6.57 -16.04 -11.02
N ASN A 328 -6.47 -14.76 -10.65
CA ASN A 328 -5.53 -13.82 -11.27
C ASN A 328 -4.06 -14.22 -11.08
N SER A 329 -3.72 -15.00 -10.07
CA SER A 329 -2.36 -15.54 -9.92
C SER A 329 -2.05 -16.57 -11.00
N PHE A 330 -2.99 -17.45 -11.32
CA PHE A 330 -2.87 -18.43 -12.40
C PHE A 330 -2.94 -17.78 -13.79
N ILE A 331 -3.91 -16.90 -14.01
CA ILE A 331 -4.05 -16.16 -15.29
C ILE A 331 -2.74 -15.45 -15.64
N ARG A 332 -2.15 -14.72 -14.72
CA ARG A 332 -0.87 -14.04 -14.93
C ARG A 332 0.29 -15.00 -15.18
N TYR A 333 0.29 -16.15 -14.52
CA TYR A 333 1.32 -17.16 -14.74
C TYR A 333 1.21 -17.76 -16.14
N TYR A 334 0.03 -18.27 -16.50
CA TYR A 334 -0.19 -18.92 -17.79
C TYR A 334 0.00 -17.94 -18.97
N SER A 335 -0.51 -16.72 -18.86
CA SER A 335 -0.23 -15.67 -19.86
C SER A 335 1.27 -15.37 -19.99
N ALA A 336 2.02 -15.34 -18.89
CA ALA A 336 3.44 -15.04 -18.92
C ALA A 336 4.32 -16.18 -19.45
N VAL A 337 3.83 -17.43 -19.48
CA VAL A 337 4.53 -18.58 -20.09
C VAL A 337 3.96 -18.96 -21.47
N ASN A 338 3.09 -18.10 -22.02
CA ASN A 338 2.43 -18.28 -23.32
C ASN A 338 1.49 -19.51 -23.40
N GLU A 339 1.00 -20.00 -22.26
CA GLU A 339 -0.06 -21.01 -22.18
C GLU A 339 -1.43 -20.32 -22.11
N VAL A 340 -1.76 -19.56 -23.17
CA VAL A 340 -2.91 -18.62 -23.17
C VAL A 340 -4.23 -19.34 -22.95
N ASP A 341 -4.41 -20.52 -23.54
CA ASP A 341 -5.66 -21.28 -23.43
C ASP A 341 -5.95 -21.71 -21.99
N ARG A 342 -4.93 -22.05 -21.21
CA ARG A 342 -5.07 -22.31 -19.76
C ARG A 342 -5.39 -21.03 -18.98
N ALA A 343 -4.86 -19.88 -19.42
CA ALA A 343 -5.21 -18.60 -18.79
C ALA A 343 -6.68 -18.27 -19.04
N ILE A 344 -7.19 -18.51 -20.25
CA ILE A 344 -8.59 -18.36 -20.62
C ILE A 344 -9.48 -19.31 -19.81
N GLU A 345 -9.08 -20.58 -19.68
CA GLU A 345 -9.80 -21.56 -18.88
C GLU A 345 -9.96 -21.08 -17.41
N MET A 346 -8.90 -20.54 -16.82
CA MET A 346 -8.97 -20.00 -15.47
C MET A 346 -9.91 -18.79 -15.35
N LEU A 347 -9.96 -17.93 -16.38
CA LEU A 347 -10.89 -16.80 -16.43
C LEU A 347 -12.34 -17.31 -16.49
N ARG A 348 -12.65 -18.27 -17.38
CA ARG A 348 -13.99 -18.83 -17.53
C ARG A 348 -14.45 -19.55 -16.26
N ARG A 349 -13.58 -20.36 -15.65
CA ARG A 349 -13.88 -21.00 -14.34
C ARG A 349 -14.20 -19.97 -13.24
N MET A 350 -13.51 -18.83 -13.21
CA MET A 350 -13.78 -17.76 -12.24
C MET A 350 -15.18 -17.15 -12.48
N GLN A 351 -15.54 -16.91 -13.74
CA GLN A 351 -16.84 -16.34 -14.13
C GLN A 351 -17.99 -17.32 -13.83
N GLU A 352 -17.87 -18.58 -14.24
CA GLU A 352 -18.87 -19.63 -14.02
C GLU A 352 -19.19 -19.85 -12.53
N ARG A 353 -18.15 -19.87 -11.70
CA ARG A 353 -18.31 -20.06 -10.26
C ARG A 353 -18.66 -18.79 -9.49
N ARG A 354 -18.78 -17.66 -10.16
CA ARG A 354 -19.01 -16.33 -9.56
C ARG A 354 -18.02 -15.98 -8.44
N HIS A 355 -16.77 -16.41 -8.58
CA HIS A 355 -15.70 -16.15 -7.59
C HIS A 355 -15.09 -14.75 -7.69
N GLY A 356 -15.88 -13.80 -8.17
CA GLY A 356 -15.58 -12.38 -8.32
C GLY A 356 -15.66 -11.93 -9.77
N ASP A 357 -15.98 -10.65 -9.96
CA ASP A 357 -16.11 -10.06 -11.29
C ASP A 357 -14.76 -9.97 -11.99
N ALA A 358 -14.74 -10.39 -13.23
CA ALA A 358 -13.59 -10.22 -14.09
C ALA A 358 -13.39 -8.72 -14.39
N ALA A 359 -12.18 -8.24 -14.18
CA ALA A 359 -11.83 -6.83 -14.34
C ALA A 359 -10.56 -6.68 -15.17
N THR A 360 -10.13 -5.46 -15.43
CA THR A 360 -8.89 -5.14 -16.17
C THR A 360 -7.67 -5.97 -15.70
N SER A 361 -7.61 -6.35 -14.41
CA SER A 361 -6.51 -7.17 -13.89
C SER A 361 -6.52 -8.63 -14.33
N SER A 362 -7.69 -9.14 -14.76
CA SER A 362 -7.88 -10.50 -15.27
C SER A 362 -7.69 -10.55 -16.78
N PHE A 363 -8.27 -9.60 -17.51
CA PHE A 363 -8.22 -9.55 -18.98
C PHE A 363 -6.87 -9.08 -19.53
N THR A 364 -6.24 -8.06 -18.95
CA THR A 364 -4.99 -7.49 -19.49
C THR A 364 -3.89 -8.51 -19.74
N PRO A 365 -3.58 -9.47 -18.83
CA PRO A 365 -2.55 -10.46 -19.10
C PRO A 365 -2.87 -11.36 -20.30
N ILE A 366 -4.14 -11.75 -20.47
CA ILE A 366 -4.61 -12.59 -21.57
C ILE A 366 -4.50 -11.82 -22.88
N ILE A 367 -5.02 -10.59 -22.94
CA ILE A 367 -4.97 -9.75 -24.13
C ILE A 367 -3.51 -9.54 -24.60
N HIS A 368 -2.59 -9.25 -23.69
CA HIS A 368 -1.18 -9.07 -24.02
C HIS A 368 -0.57 -10.36 -24.60
N SER A 369 -0.83 -11.50 -23.96
CA SER A 369 -0.31 -12.79 -24.44
C SER A 369 -0.90 -13.21 -25.80
N LEU A 370 -2.19 -12.93 -26.04
CA LEU A 370 -2.83 -13.15 -27.35
C LEU A 370 -2.19 -12.28 -28.44
N CYS A 371 -1.92 -11.00 -28.14
CA CYS A 371 -1.21 -10.13 -29.07
C CYS A 371 0.24 -10.61 -29.34
N GLU A 372 0.95 -11.08 -28.29
CA GLU A 372 2.32 -11.61 -28.43
C GLU A 372 2.37 -12.92 -29.24
N THR A 373 1.31 -13.72 -29.21
CA THR A 373 1.18 -14.98 -29.96
C THR A 373 0.55 -14.80 -31.34
N GLY A 374 0.20 -13.56 -31.75
CA GLY A 374 -0.40 -13.27 -33.05
C GLY A 374 -1.91 -13.55 -33.14
N ARG A 375 -2.55 -13.97 -32.04
CA ARG A 375 -4.03 -14.23 -31.97
C ARG A 375 -4.79 -12.92 -31.71
N VAL A 376 -4.66 -11.97 -32.64
CA VAL A 376 -5.11 -10.57 -32.40
C VAL A 376 -6.64 -10.43 -32.43
N GLU A 377 -7.34 -11.27 -33.20
CA GLU A 377 -8.81 -11.29 -33.25
C GLU A 377 -9.38 -11.66 -31.89
N GLU A 378 -8.87 -12.73 -31.28
CA GLU A 378 -9.28 -13.13 -29.94
C GLU A 378 -8.91 -12.06 -28.90
N ALA A 379 -7.75 -11.39 -29.07
CA ALA A 379 -7.40 -10.28 -28.19
C ALA A 379 -8.42 -9.13 -28.27
N MET A 380 -8.98 -8.87 -29.48
CA MET A 380 -10.05 -7.91 -29.68
C MET A 380 -11.34 -8.37 -28.98
N ASP A 381 -11.72 -9.64 -29.10
CA ASP A 381 -12.92 -10.18 -28.45
C ASP A 381 -12.84 -10.04 -26.94
N PHE A 382 -11.71 -10.36 -26.32
CA PHE A 382 -11.46 -10.14 -24.89
C PHE A 382 -11.45 -8.66 -24.52
N LEU A 383 -11.00 -7.78 -25.41
CA LEU A 383 -11.06 -6.33 -25.20
C LEU A 383 -12.53 -5.84 -25.20
N ALA A 384 -13.35 -6.33 -26.16
CA ALA A 384 -14.76 -6.02 -26.24
C ALA A 384 -15.54 -6.56 -25.01
N GLU A 385 -15.25 -7.79 -24.57
CA GLU A 385 -15.82 -8.38 -23.37
C GLU A 385 -15.49 -7.54 -22.12
N LEU A 386 -14.25 -7.06 -21.98
CA LEU A 386 -13.84 -6.19 -20.89
C LEU A 386 -14.64 -4.88 -20.86
N VAL A 387 -14.87 -4.28 -22.03
CA VAL A 387 -15.60 -3.00 -22.17
C VAL A 387 -17.09 -3.19 -21.94
N SER A 388 -17.68 -4.26 -22.44
CA SER A 388 -19.10 -4.61 -22.20
C SER A 388 -19.38 -4.86 -20.71
N GLY A 389 -18.40 -5.42 -19.99
CA GLY A 389 -18.42 -5.56 -18.53
C GLY A 389 -18.18 -4.23 -17.75
N GLY A 390 -18.21 -3.08 -18.42
CA GLY A 390 -18.09 -1.76 -17.80
C GLY A 390 -16.67 -1.35 -17.38
N SER A 391 -15.66 -2.13 -17.73
CA SER A 391 -14.26 -1.84 -17.39
C SER A 391 -13.52 -1.21 -18.57
N ILE A 392 -12.82 -0.10 -18.31
CA ILE A 392 -12.04 0.58 -19.36
C ILE A 392 -10.60 0.06 -19.34
N PRO A 393 -10.06 -0.43 -20.49
CA PRO A 393 -8.68 -0.88 -20.58
C PRO A 393 -7.69 0.26 -20.32
N ARG A 394 -6.43 -0.08 -20.10
CA ARG A 394 -5.36 0.90 -20.08
C ARG A 394 -5.01 1.30 -21.51
N GLU A 395 -4.61 2.55 -21.70
CA GLU A 395 -4.19 3.08 -23.01
C GLU A 395 -3.16 2.17 -23.70
N TYR A 396 -2.15 1.70 -22.97
CA TYR A 396 -1.16 0.78 -23.54
C TYR A 396 -1.77 -0.53 -24.04
N THR A 397 -2.72 -1.14 -23.33
CA THR A 397 -3.40 -2.38 -23.73
C THR A 397 -4.23 -2.15 -25.01
N TYR A 398 -4.98 -1.03 -25.05
CA TYR A 398 -5.76 -0.65 -26.22
C TYR A 398 -4.87 -0.46 -27.47
N ARG A 399 -3.80 0.33 -27.34
CA ARG A 399 -2.84 0.56 -28.43
C ARG A 399 -2.19 -0.73 -28.93
N LEU A 400 -1.88 -1.66 -28.00
CA LEU A 400 -1.30 -2.94 -28.36
C LEU A 400 -2.23 -3.76 -29.28
N VAL A 401 -3.53 -3.80 -28.98
CA VAL A 401 -4.53 -4.48 -29.82
C VAL A 401 -4.69 -3.75 -31.15
N CYS A 402 -4.81 -2.42 -31.17
CA CYS A 402 -4.92 -1.64 -32.40
C CYS A 402 -3.73 -1.88 -33.34
N ASN A 403 -2.51 -1.78 -32.83
CA ASN A 403 -1.30 -2.02 -33.62
C ASN A 403 -1.26 -3.45 -34.19
N GLY A 404 -1.70 -4.44 -33.39
CA GLY A 404 -1.80 -5.83 -33.85
C GLY A 404 -2.81 -5.99 -34.99
N LEU A 405 -4.01 -5.39 -34.86
CA LEU A 405 -5.06 -5.40 -35.88
C LEU A 405 -4.63 -4.66 -37.15
N GLU A 406 -3.95 -3.52 -37.01
CA GLU A 406 -3.39 -2.77 -38.17
C GLU A 406 -2.36 -3.61 -38.91
N SER A 407 -1.43 -4.25 -38.18
CA SER A 407 -0.41 -5.11 -38.76
C SER A 407 -1.01 -6.33 -39.46
N ALA A 408 -2.16 -6.82 -39.02
CA ALA A 408 -2.91 -7.90 -39.63
C ALA A 408 -3.88 -7.44 -40.74
N GLY A 409 -4.00 -6.13 -41.00
CA GLY A 409 -4.96 -5.57 -41.98
C GLY A 409 -6.43 -5.68 -41.56
N LYS A 410 -6.70 -5.90 -40.25
CA LYS A 410 -8.02 -6.23 -39.69
C LYS A 410 -8.58 -5.16 -38.76
N ILE A 411 -8.12 -3.92 -38.85
CA ILE A 411 -8.55 -2.81 -37.97
C ILE A 411 -10.05 -2.55 -38.04
N ASN A 412 -10.72 -2.91 -39.14
CA ASN A 412 -12.14 -2.75 -39.33
C ASN A 412 -12.99 -3.66 -38.44
N LEU A 413 -12.42 -4.70 -37.82
CA LEU A 413 -13.10 -5.58 -36.88
C LEU A 413 -13.42 -4.87 -35.55
N LEU A 414 -12.70 -3.80 -35.23
CA LEU A 414 -12.97 -3.04 -34.00
C LEU A 414 -14.19 -2.15 -34.20
N GLU A 415 -15.31 -2.52 -33.58
CA GLU A 415 -16.58 -1.78 -33.64
C GLU A 415 -16.41 -0.33 -33.19
N ARG A 416 -17.08 0.60 -33.90
CA ARG A 416 -17.03 2.05 -33.60
C ARG A 416 -17.46 2.38 -32.17
N ASP A 417 -18.49 1.71 -31.66
CA ASP A 417 -19.03 1.95 -30.33
C ASP A 417 -18.05 1.54 -29.23
N VAL A 418 -17.39 0.38 -29.40
CA VAL A 418 -16.35 -0.10 -28.47
C VAL A 418 -15.17 0.87 -28.48
N ARG A 419 -14.76 1.31 -29.67
CA ARG A 419 -13.68 2.30 -29.85
C ARG A 419 -13.98 3.59 -29.13
N MET A 420 -15.14 4.20 -29.36
CA MET A 420 -15.57 5.45 -28.71
C MET A 420 -15.60 5.33 -27.18
N ARG A 421 -16.19 4.24 -26.66
CA ARG A 421 -16.24 3.99 -25.21
C ARG A 421 -14.85 3.92 -24.58
N ILE A 422 -13.89 3.30 -25.25
CA ILE A 422 -12.51 3.17 -24.75
C ILE A 422 -11.83 4.53 -24.78
N GLU A 423 -11.89 5.25 -25.88
CA GLU A 423 -11.23 6.55 -26.07
C GLU A 423 -11.77 7.62 -25.10
N ASP A 424 -13.09 7.70 -24.94
CA ASP A 424 -13.74 8.55 -23.96
C ASP A 424 -13.35 8.22 -22.52
N GLY A 425 -13.33 6.92 -22.19
CA GLY A 425 -12.96 6.46 -20.86
C GLY A 425 -11.49 6.71 -20.53
N ILE A 426 -10.58 6.54 -21.48
CA ILE A 426 -9.15 6.86 -21.34
C ILE A 426 -8.99 8.37 -21.16
N THR A 427 -9.65 9.17 -21.99
CA THR A 427 -9.59 10.65 -21.94
C THR A 427 -10.13 11.16 -20.60
N HIS A 428 -11.27 10.64 -20.14
CA HIS A 428 -11.82 10.98 -18.83
C HIS A 428 -10.85 10.64 -17.70
N ARG A 429 -10.21 9.47 -17.74
CA ARG A 429 -9.22 9.05 -16.75
C ARG A 429 -7.98 9.96 -16.74
N ILE A 430 -7.49 10.37 -17.91
CA ILE A 430 -6.37 11.32 -18.03
C ILE A 430 -6.75 12.67 -17.44
N ARG A 431 -7.94 13.20 -17.76
CA ARG A 431 -8.45 14.47 -17.20
C ARG A 431 -8.58 14.42 -15.68
N CYS A 432 -9.06 13.30 -15.12
CA CYS A 432 -9.14 13.10 -13.67
C CYS A 432 -7.75 13.09 -13.02
N VAL A 433 -6.77 12.42 -13.63
CA VAL A 433 -5.39 12.37 -13.13
C VAL A 433 -4.71 13.74 -13.23
N MET A 434 -4.94 14.49 -14.29
CA MET A 434 -4.41 15.86 -14.45
C MET A 434 -5.03 16.83 -13.45
N LYS A 435 -6.33 16.71 -13.16
CA LYS A 435 -7.00 17.50 -12.11
C LYS A 435 -6.49 17.17 -10.70
N MET A 436 -5.86 16.01 -10.49
CA MET A 436 -5.28 15.60 -9.22
C MET A 436 -3.81 15.99 -9.04
N LYS A 437 -3.13 16.47 -10.09
CA LYS A 437 -1.77 17.01 -9.96
C LYS A 437 -1.86 18.46 -9.47
N PRO A 438 -1.27 18.82 -8.31
CA PRO A 438 -1.11 20.21 -7.95
C PRO A 438 -0.19 20.86 -8.99
N THR A 439 -0.70 21.85 -9.71
CA THR A 439 0.10 22.74 -10.54
C THR A 439 0.95 23.61 -9.62
N VAL A 440 2.18 23.21 -9.37
CA VAL A 440 3.21 24.10 -8.87
C VAL A 440 3.56 25.02 -10.05
N ARG A 441 2.88 26.15 -10.17
CA ARG A 441 3.35 27.27 -10.99
C ARG A 441 4.64 27.78 -10.34
N ARG A 442 5.76 27.53 -10.98
CA ARG A 442 6.95 28.35 -10.78
C ARG A 442 6.62 29.72 -11.33
N GLU A 443 6.33 30.67 -10.47
CA GLU A 443 6.40 32.08 -10.81
C GLU A 443 7.86 32.40 -11.06
N GLY A 444 8.19 32.64 -12.34
CA GLY A 444 9.49 33.14 -12.76
C GLY A 444 9.68 34.55 -12.25
N VAL A 445 10.69 34.73 -11.45
CA VAL A 445 11.28 36.05 -11.19
C VAL A 445 11.85 36.53 -12.52
N VAL A 446 11.18 37.54 -13.10
CA VAL A 446 11.72 38.33 -14.16
C VAL A 446 12.69 39.31 -13.52
N SER A 447 13.99 39.11 -13.68
CA SER A 447 14.97 40.19 -13.60
C SER A 447 15.68 40.25 -14.94
N GLY A 448 15.57 41.44 -15.51
CA GLY A 448 16.01 41.74 -16.86
C GLY A 448 17.52 41.86 -17.00
N THR A 449 17.80 42.01 -18.26
CA THR A 449 18.90 42.71 -18.94
C THR A 449 20.11 41.88 -19.40
N HIS A 450 20.17 41.87 -20.67
CA HIS A 450 21.28 42.09 -21.63
C HIS A 450 22.10 40.93 -22.18
N SER A 451 21.98 40.96 -23.52
CA SER A 451 22.99 40.71 -24.57
C SER A 451 23.53 39.29 -24.82
N GLY A 452 23.11 38.81 -25.98
CA GLY A 452 23.97 38.43 -27.11
C GLY A 452 24.80 37.18 -26.96
N GLU A 453 24.45 36.18 -27.69
CA GLU A 453 25.23 35.61 -28.76
C GLU A 453 24.74 34.19 -29.13
N LYS A 454 24.65 34.04 -30.42
CA LYS A 454 24.39 32.77 -31.12
C LYS A 454 25.50 31.78 -30.82
N LEU A 455 25.17 30.51 -30.69
CA LEU A 455 25.89 29.45 -31.39
C LEU A 455 25.02 28.22 -31.59
N GLU A 456 24.96 27.84 -32.85
CA GLU A 456 24.38 26.63 -33.41
C GLU A 456 25.16 25.38 -33.00
N ARG A 457 24.42 24.25 -33.12
CA ARG A 457 24.81 22.92 -33.60
C ARG A 457 24.87 21.76 -32.59
N ARG A 458 24.02 20.83 -32.98
CA ARG A 458 24.25 19.37 -33.19
C ARG A 458 24.31 18.50 -31.91
N CYS A 459 23.52 17.57 -31.83
CA CYS A 459 23.01 16.32 -32.35
C CYS A 459 21.87 15.82 -31.47
#